data_0b3af0b0bc9f0dac8da8f1eb855e517b
#
_entry.id   0b3af0b0bc9f0dac8da8f1eb855e517b
#
_cell.length_a   1.000
_cell.length_b   1.000
_cell.length_c   1.000
_cell.angle_alpha   90.00
_cell.angle_beta   90.00
_cell.angle_gamma   90.00
#
_symmetry.space_group_name_H-M   'P 1'
#
loop_
_entity.id
_entity.type
_entity.pdbx_description
1 polymer ?
#
loop_
_entity_poly.entity_id
_entity_poly.type
_entity_poly.pdbx_seq_one_letter_code
_entity_poly.pdbx_strand_id
1 'polypeptide(L)'
;MSFMSRSAIIAPKEFNRWLIPPAALAIHLSIGQVYAFSVFKLPLMDHFDVREVAVGWIFSLAIGMLGLSSAIAGTWVERVGPRVSMATSGAFWVVGFFVATLGIYTGQLWLVYVGYGLIGGIGLGIGYISPVSTLMKWFPDRPGLATGLAIMGFGGGALIASPASNSLMAFFGGGSETSELANGLPQTFLTLAILYLVVIALGAYAIRLPHPDWRPKGTTTRRPWTSSCRPRAASPPTGRSGRRSSGCCGWSCSPTSPPVSASWRMPPR
;
A
#
# COMPACT_ATOMS: atom_id res chain seq x y z
N MET A 1 15.07 -4.62 25.71
CA MET A 1 15.10 -3.68 24.55
C MET A 1 13.70 -3.63 23.97
N SER A 2 13.10 -2.45 23.86
CA SER A 2 11.75 -2.33 23.30
C SER A 2 11.75 -2.75 21.83
N PHE A 3 10.86 -3.66 21.44
CA PHE A 3 10.64 -4.14 20.07
C PHE A 3 10.44 -3.00 19.05
N MET A 4 9.94 -1.85 19.51
CA MET A 4 9.68 -0.64 18.73
C MET A 4 10.83 0.38 18.74
N SER A 5 11.98 0.08 19.37
CA SER A 5 13.11 1.00 19.38
C SER A 5 13.73 1.15 17.98
N ARG A 6 14.21 2.35 17.64
CA ARG A 6 14.88 2.61 16.35
C ARG A 6 16.07 1.68 16.10
N SER A 7 16.80 1.29 17.13
CA SER A 7 17.91 0.34 17.02
C SER A 7 17.48 -1.07 16.62
N ALA A 8 16.27 -1.51 17.00
CA ALA A 8 15.72 -2.80 16.62
C ALA A 8 15.15 -2.82 15.20
N ILE A 9 14.85 -1.65 14.63
CA ILE A 9 14.26 -1.50 13.28
C ILE A 9 15.36 -1.51 12.21
N ILE A 10 16.59 -1.09 12.54
CA ILE A 10 17.71 -1.04 11.60
C ILE A 10 18.32 -2.44 11.44
N ALA A 11 18.46 -2.86 10.17
CA ALA A 11 19.08 -4.14 9.86
C ALA A 11 20.61 -4.12 10.10
N PRO A 12 21.22 -5.26 10.49
CA PRO A 12 22.68 -5.41 10.48
C PRO A 12 23.26 -5.16 9.08
N LYS A 13 24.55 -4.79 8.98
CA LYS A 13 25.23 -4.49 7.71
C LYS A 13 25.20 -5.66 6.71
N GLU A 14 25.18 -6.90 7.21
CA GLU A 14 25.20 -8.15 6.41
C GLU A 14 23.79 -8.72 6.17
N PHE A 15 22.73 -7.96 6.44
CA PHE A 15 21.36 -8.44 6.28
C PHE A 15 21.02 -8.74 4.83
N ASN A 16 20.43 -9.90 4.56
CA ASN A 16 19.98 -10.27 3.22
C ASN A 16 18.73 -9.48 2.83
N ARG A 17 18.90 -8.55 1.88
CA ARG A 17 17.80 -7.69 1.39
C ARG A 17 16.62 -8.45 0.79
N TRP A 18 16.86 -9.68 0.29
CA TRP A 18 15.81 -10.50 -0.33
C TRP A 18 14.78 -11.07 0.65
N LEU A 19 15.00 -10.93 1.96
CA LEU A 19 14.01 -11.28 2.99
C LEU A 19 12.93 -10.20 3.16
N ILE A 20 13.16 -8.99 2.67
CA ILE A 20 12.22 -7.88 2.77
C ILE A 20 11.03 -7.99 1.80
N PRO A 21 11.22 -8.34 0.49
CA PRO A 21 10.11 -8.51 -0.43
C PRO A 21 9.01 -9.47 0.04
N PRO A 22 9.30 -10.69 0.53
CA PRO A 22 8.24 -11.58 1.03
C PRO A 22 7.45 -10.98 2.20
N ALA A 23 8.14 -10.31 3.14
CA ALA A 23 7.47 -9.65 4.26
C ALA A 23 6.58 -8.49 3.82
N ALA A 24 7.05 -7.66 2.89
CA ALA A 24 6.27 -6.57 2.31
C ALA A 24 5.08 -7.09 1.48
N LEU A 25 5.28 -8.16 0.71
CA LEU A 25 4.23 -8.82 -0.07
C LEU A 25 3.14 -9.41 0.84
N ALA A 26 3.51 -10.07 1.94
CA ALA A 26 2.55 -10.64 2.89
C ALA A 26 1.59 -9.57 3.43
N ILE A 27 2.10 -8.37 3.74
CA ILE A 27 1.29 -7.26 4.20
C ILE A 27 0.41 -6.73 3.05
N HIS A 28 0.99 -6.50 1.87
CA HIS A 28 0.24 -6.01 0.71
C HIS A 28 -0.85 -6.97 0.24
N LEU A 29 -0.59 -8.28 0.26
CA LEU A 29 -1.59 -9.30 -0.06
C LEU A 29 -2.75 -9.27 0.96
N SER A 30 -2.44 -9.08 2.25
CA SER A 30 -3.46 -9.00 3.30
C SER A 30 -4.36 -7.78 3.16
N ILE A 31 -3.79 -6.59 2.92
CA ILE A 31 -4.59 -5.38 2.72
C ILE A 31 -5.20 -5.31 1.32
N GLY A 32 -4.60 -5.98 0.34
CA GLY A 32 -5.10 -6.10 -1.04
C GLY A 32 -6.40 -6.90 -1.16
N GLN A 33 -6.80 -7.60 -0.09
CA GLN A 33 -8.11 -8.24 0.04
C GLN A 33 -9.27 -7.26 -0.22
N VAL A 34 -9.07 -5.96 -0.04
CA VAL A 34 -10.10 -4.95 -0.35
C VAL A 34 -10.63 -5.07 -1.79
N TYR A 35 -9.81 -5.49 -2.74
CA TYR A 35 -10.25 -5.72 -4.12
C TYR A 35 -11.07 -7.01 -4.30
N ALA A 36 -11.03 -7.93 -3.33
CA ALA A 36 -11.93 -9.09 -3.28
C ALA A 36 -13.31 -8.76 -2.70
N PHE A 37 -13.59 -7.50 -2.36
CA PHE A 37 -14.87 -7.09 -1.76
C PHE A 37 -16.08 -7.46 -2.61
N SER A 38 -15.91 -7.53 -3.94
CA SER A 38 -16.96 -7.98 -4.87
C SER A 38 -17.55 -9.35 -4.54
N VAL A 39 -16.77 -10.24 -3.91
CA VAL A 39 -17.21 -11.57 -3.47
C VAL A 39 -18.28 -11.49 -2.37
N PHE A 40 -18.17 -10.50 -1.49
CA PHE A 40 -19.13 -10.30 -0.40
C PHE A 40 -20.38 -9.53 -0.80
N LYS A 41 -20.41 -8.97 -2.03
CA LYS A 41 -21.46 -8.08 -2.48
C LYS A 41 -22.85 -8.74 -2.46
N LEU A 42 -23.01 -9.85 -3.14
CA LEU A 42 -24.28 -10.56 -3.20
C LEU A 42 -24.72 -11.10 -1.82
N PRO A 43 -23.86 -11.79 -1.05
CA PRO A 43 -24.22 -12.23 0.30
C PRO A 43 -24.60 -11.08 1.25
N LEU A 44 -23.94 -9.91 1.16
CA LEU A 44 -24.28 -8.74 1.95
C LEU A 44 -25.64 -8.12 1.54
N MET A 45 -25.94 -8.11 0.24
CA MET A 45 -27.24 -7.64 -0.26
C MET A 45 -28.37 -8.51 0.28
N ASP A 46 -28.19 -9.81 0.24
CA ASP A 46 -29.18 -10.78 0.77
C ASP A 46 -29.34 -10.67 2.29
N HIS A 47 -28.22 -10.58 3.01
CA HIS A 47 -28.21 -10.50 4.47
C HIS A 47 -28.89 -9.24 5.03
N PHE A 48 -28.71 -8.09 4.39
CA PHE A 48 -29.27 -6.80 4.84
C PHE A 48 -30.55 -6.37 4.11
N ASP A 49 -30.99 -7.14 3.11
CA ASP A 49 -32.10 -6.81 2.22
C ASP A 49 -31.97 -5.40 1.60
N VAL A 50 -30.79 -5.10 1.04
CA VAL A 50 -30.45 -3.78 0.50
C VAL A 50 -30.03 -3.86 -0.97
N ARG A 51 -30.16 -2.71 -1.65
CA ARG A 51 -29.75 -2.59 -3.04
C ARG A 51 -28.23 -2.59 -3.20
N GLU A 52 -27.77 -3.01 -4.37
CA GLU A 52 -26.37 -3.04 -4.79
C GLU A 52 -25.60 -1.74 -4.46
N VAL A 53 -26.22 -0.59 -4.68
CA VAL A 53 -25.62 0.73 -4.44
C VAL A 53 -25.23 0.91 -2.98
N ALA A 54 -26.06 0.44 -2.03
CA ALA A 54 -25.76 0.53 -0.61
C ALA A 54 -24.48 -0.26 -0.26
N VAL A 55 -24.36 -1.49 -0.74
CA VAL A 55 -23.16 -2.31 -0.51
C VAL A 55 -21.93 -1.71 -1.26
N GLY A 56 -22.11 -1.16 -2.45
CA GLY A 56 -21.06 -0.50 -3.22
C GLY A 56 -20.41 0.68 -2.51
N TRP A 57 -21.17 1.43 -1.71
CA TRP A 57 -20.63 2.54 -0.92
C TRP A 57 -19.61 2.09 0.15
N ILE A 58 -19.70 0.85 0.66
CA ILE A 58 -18.70 0.33 1.62
C ILE A 58 -17.31 0.31 0.98
N PHE A 59 -17.22 -0.24 -0.24
CA PHE A 59 -15.98 -0.29 -0.99
C PHE A 59 -15.48 1.12 -1.38
N SER A 60 -16.38 1.98 -1.88
CA SER A 60 -16.04 3.34 -2.26
C SER A 60 -15.50 4.15 -1.09
N LEU A 61 -16.09 3.99 0.10
CA LEU A 61 -15.63 4.62 1.33
C LEU A 61 -14.25 4.09 1.73
N ALA A 62 -14.03 2.78 1.65
CA ALA A 62 -12.73 2.17 1.98
C ALA A 62 -11.61 2.71 1.08
N ILE A 63 -11.83 2.79 -0.24
CA ILE A 63 -10.84 3.32 -1.19
C ILE A 63 -10.66 4.85 -1.03
N GLY A 64 -11.73 5.59 -0.79
CA GLY A 64 -11.65 7.03 -0.49
C GLY A 64 -10.82 7.31 0.76
N MET A 65 -11.05 6.54 1.84
CA MET A 65 -10.29 6.63 3.08
C MET A 65 -8.84 6.15 2.93
N LEU A 66 -8.59 5.15 2.08
CA LEU A 66 -7.23 4.75 1.70
C LEU A 66 -6.46 5.93 1.11
N GLY A 67 -7.03 6.63 0.14
CA GLY A 67 -6.40 7.79 -0.48
C GLY A 67 -6.15 8.93 0.52
N LEU A 68 -7.18 9.27 1.30
CA LEU A 68 -7.11 10.36 2.28
C LEU A 68 -6.09 10.05 3.40
N SER A 69 -6.15 8.87 3.98
CA SER A 69 -5.22 8.47 5.05
C SER A 69 -3.78 8.35 4.54
N SER A 70 -3.58 7.88 3.30
CA SER A 70 -2.26 7.86 2.66
C SER A 70 -1.66 9.27 2.53
N ALA A 71 -2.46 10.23 2.10
CA ALA A 71 -2.01 11.63 1.94
C ALA A 71 -1.62 12.27 3.30
N ILE A 72 -2.41 12.02 4.34
CA ILE A 72 -2.19 12.61 5.67
C ILE A 72 -1.06 11.88 6.42
N ALA A 73 -1.07 10.54 6.39
CA ALA A 73 -0.15 9.74 7.19
C ALA A 73 1.25 9.58 6.57
N GLY A 74 1.47 9.96 5.30
CA GLY A 74 2.75 9.75 4.62
C GLY A 74 3.97 10.26 5.39
N THR A 75 3.92 11.49 5.86
CA THR A 75 5.02 12.09 6.66
C THR A 75 5.17 11.43 8.03
N TRP A 76 4.08 11.00 8.65
CA TRP A 76 4.08 10.31 9.93
C TRP A 76 4.72 8.92 9.79
N VAL A 77 4.36 8.15 8.76
CA VAL A 77 4.93 6.83 8.45
C VAL A 77 6.45 6.89 8.31
N GLU A 78 6.99 7.93 7.65
CA GLU A 78 8.43 8.09 7.50
C GLU A 78 9.15 8.42 8.82
N ARG A 79 8.50 9.17 9.72
CA ARG A 79 9.06 9.53 11.03
C ARG A 79 9.07 8.37 12.02
N VAL A 80 7.99 7.61 12.06
CA VAL A 80 7.77 6.53 13.05
C VAL A 80 8.48 5.24 12.63
N GLY A 81 8.62 5.02 11.33
CA GLY A 81 9.28 3.85 10.76
C GLY A 81 8.31 2.70 10.43
N PRO A 82 8.78 1.71 9.63
CA PRO A 82 7.91 0.72 9.00
C PRO A 82 7.22 -0.23 10.00
N ARG A 83 7.88 -0.65 11.06
CA ARG A 83 7.27 -1.59 12.02
C ARG A 83 6.05 -1.01 12.73
N VAL A 84 6.21 0.20 13.25
CA VAL A 84 5.12 0.86 13.99
C VAL A 84 3.99 1.21 13.03
N SER A 85 4.29 1.74 11.85
CA SER A 85 3.25 2.07 10.87
C SER A 85 2.50 0.83 10.36
N MET A 86 3.18 -0.29 10.15
CA MET A 86 2.53 -1.54 9.75
C MET A 86 1.70 -2.16 10.88
N ALA A 87 2.22 -2.13 12.12
CA ALA A 87 1.45 -2.58 13.28
C ALA A 87 0.18 -1.73 13.49
N THR A 88 0.30 -0.40 13.35
CA THR A 88 -0.84 0.51 13.41
C THR A 88 -1.84 0.24 12.30
N SER A 89 -1.37 0.08 11.05
CA SER A 89 -2.21 -0.30 9.91
C SER A 89 -2.96 -1.61 10.18
N GLY A 90 -2.24 -2.64 10.64
CA GLY A 90 -2.84 -3.93 10.98
C GLY A 90 -3.90 -3.81 12.08
N ALA A 91 -3.63 -3.01 13.12
CA ALA A 91 -4.59 -2.77 14.18
C ALA A 91 -5.88 -2.11 13.65
N PHE A 92 -5.76 -1.05 12.84
CA PHE A 92 -6.94 -0.42 12.21
C PHE A 92 -7.68 -1.38 11.28
N TRP A 93 -6.96 -2.16 10.47
CA TRP A 93 -7.55 -3.12 9.55
C TRP A 93 -8.34 -4.20 10.29
N VAL A 94 -7.74 -4.80 11.32
CA VAL A 94 -8.36 -5.86 12.13
C VAL A 94 -9.54 -5.33 12.94
N VAL A 95 -9.41 -4.16 13.58
CA VAL A 95 -10.52 -3.50 14.28
C VAL A 95 -11.66 -3.20 13.31
N GLY A 96 -11.34 -2.75 12.09
CA GLY A 96 -12.33 -2.53 11.03
C GLY A 96 -13.13 -3.79 10.71
N PHE A 97 -12.47 -4.93 10.58
CA PHE A 97 -13.13 -6.22 10.37
C PHE A 97 -13.98 -6.65 11.58
N PHE A 98 -13.50 -6.46 12.81
CA PHE A 98 -14.30 -6.77 14.01
C PHE A 98 -15.57 -5.93 14.12
N VAL A 99 -15.46 -4.62 13.84
CA VAL A 99 -16.63 -3.73 13.84
C VAL A 99 -17.60 -4.10 12.71
N ALA A 100 -17.10 -4.45 11.54
CA ALA A 100 -17.92 -4.92 10.43
C ALA A 100 -18.62 -6.24 10.77
N THR A 101 -17.91 -7.19 11.40
CA THR A 101 -18.46 -8.45 11.88
C THR A 101 -19.61 -8.20 12.87
N LEU A 102 -19.41 -7.28 13.82
CA LEU A 102 -20.46 -6.88 14.77
C LEU A 102 -21.67 -6.30 14.01
N GLY A 103 -21.44 -5.48 12.99
CA GLY A 103 -22.50 -4.94 12.14
C GLY A 103 -23.33 -6.02 11.45
N ILE A 104 -22.66 -7.05 10.92
CA ILE A 104 -23.32 -8.19 10.29
C ILE A 104 -24.13 -8.98 11.33
N TYR A 105 -23.56 -9.28 12.50
CA TYR A 105 -24.28 -9.99 13.58
C TYR A 105 -25.51 -9.24 14.09
N THR A 106 -25.43 -7.91 14.17
CA THR A 106 -26.54 -7.08 14.69
C THR A 106 -27.53 -6.64 13.59
N GLY A 107 -27.30 -7.02 12.32
CA GLY A 107 -28.12 -6.58 11.20
C GLY A 107 -28.01 -5.09 10.91
N GLN A 108 -26.94 -4.42 11.30
CA GLN A 108 -26.75 -2.97 11.17
C GLN A 108 -25.71 -2.61 10.11
N LEU A 109 -26.15 -2.28 8.91
CA LEU A 109 -25.29 -1.95 7.79
C LEU A 109 -24.37 -0.76 8.05
N TRP A 110 -24.79 0.24 8.84
CA TRP A 110 -23.97 1.40 9.15
C TRP A 110 -22.68 1.06 9.91
N LEU A 111 -22.70 0.00 10.73
CA LEU A 111 -21.50 -0.51 11.40
C LEU A 111 -20.51 -1.10 10.39
N VAL A 112 -20.99 -1.69 9.29
CA VAL A 112 -20.12 -2.18 8.22
C VAL A 112 -19.46 -1.01 7.49
N TYR A 113 -20.18 0.10 7.26
CA TYR A 113 -19.59 1.33 6.71
C TYR A 113 -18.48 1.88 7.61
N VAL A 114 -18.75 1.97 8.91
CA VAL A 114 -17.77 2.49 9.88
C VAL A 114 -16.59 1.52 10.03
N GLY A 115 -16.88 0.23 10.18
CA GLY A 115 -15.85 -0.79 10.41
C GLY A 115 -14.95 -0.98 9.19
N TYR A 116 -15.52 -1.54 8.14
CA TYR A 116 -14.75 -1.89 6.93
C TYR A 116 -14.38 -0.65 6.11
N GLY A 117 -15.33 0.27 5.90
CA GLY A 117 -15.14 1.44 5.07
C GLY A 117 -14.23 2.49 5.71
N LEU A 118 -14.59 2.99 6.90
CA LEU A 118 -13.88 4.09 7.53
C LEU A 118 -12.62 3.61 8.25
N ILE A 119 -12.75 2.76 9.26
CA ILE A 119 -11.63 2.30 10.10
C ILE A 119 -10.67 1.44 9.27
N GLY A 120 -11.21 0.47 8.53
CA GLY A 120 -10.45 -0.37 7.62
C GLY A 120 -9.75 0.44 6.54
N GLY A 121 -10.43 1.41 5.92
CA GLY A 121 -9.84 2.31 4.91
C GLY A 121 -8.65 3.13 5.43
N ILE A 122 -8.69 3.60 6.68
CA ILE A 122 -7.53 4.26 7.31
C ILE A 122 -6.35 3.26 7.43
N GLY A 123 -6.64 2.05 7.90
CA GLY A 123 -5.64 0.98 7.98
C GLY A 123 -5.00 0.67 6.63
N LEU A 124 -5.82 0.58 5.58
CA LEU A 124 -5.36 0.36 4.19
C LEU A 124 -4.35 1.41 3.74
N GLY A 125 -4.63 2.70 3.95
CA GLY A 125 -3.76 3.76 3.46
C GLY A 125 -2.42 3.83 4.17
N ILE A 126 -2.39 3.65 5.49
CA ILE A 126 -1.15 3.56 6.27
C ILE A 126 -0.35 2.31 5.82
N GLY A 127 -1.03 1.18 5.65
CA GLY A 127 -0.43 -0.09 5.26
C GLY A 127 0.09 -0.12 3.83
N TYR A 128 -0.48 0.68 2.94
CA TYR A 128 -0.02 0.77 1.56
C TYR A 128 1.33 1.49 1.44
N ILE A 129 1.49 2.64 2.09
CA ILE A 129 2.71 3.46 1.94
C ILE A 129 3.93 2.78 2.56
N SER A 130 3.78 2.14 3.71
CA SER A 130 4.91 1.68 4.51
C SER A 130 5.76 0.60 3.82
N PRO A 131 5.20 -0.50 3.26
CA PRO A 131 5.97 -1.48 2.50
C PRO A 131 6.57 -0.91 1.21
N VAL A 132 5.84 -0.03 0.48
CA VAL A 132 6.35 0.63 -0.74
C VAL A 132 7.60 1.43 -0.42
N SER A 133 7.52 2.32 0.58
CA SER A 133 8.66 3.15 1.02
C SER A 133 9.85 2.28 1.45
N THR A 134 9.60 1.18 2.14
CA THR A 134 10.65 0.26 2.60
C THR A 134 11.32 -0.48 1.44
N LEU A 135 10.53 -1.00 0.49
CA LEU A 135 11.07 -1.66 -0.71
C LEU A 135 11.93 -0.70 -1.54
N MET A 136 11.50 0.54 -1.73
CA MET A 136 12.28 1.55 -2.44
C MET A 136 13.59 1.89 -1.75
N LYS A 137 13.65 1.86 -0.41
CA LYS A 137 14.89 2.07 0.36
C LYS A 137 15.87 0.89 0.23
N TRP A 138 15.38 -0.34 0.08
CA TRP A 138 16.21 -1.54 -0.09
C TRP A 138 16.64 -1.80 -1.53
N PHE A 139 15.89 -1.33 -2.53
CA PHE A 139 16.16 -1.55 -3.95
C PHE A 139 16.29 -0.24 -4.75
N PRO A 140 17.18 0.68 -4.33
CA PRO A 140 17.43 1.92 -5.08
C PRO A 140 18.09 1.65 -6.44
N ASP A 141 18.74 0.49 -6.60
CA ASP A 141 19.35 -0.02 -7.83
C ASP A 141 18.30 -0.54 -8.82
N ARG A 142 17.10 -0.92 -8.36
CA ARG A 142 16.02 -1.51 -9.16
C ARG A 142 14.65 -0.94 -8.75
N PRO A 143 14.40 0.36 -8.95
CA PRO A 143 13.16 1.01 -8.50
C PRO A 143 11.91 0.42 -9.16
N GLY A 144 12.01 -0.01 -10.43
CA GLY A 144 10.91 -0.69 -11.12
C GLY A 144 10.53 -2.02 -10.49
N LEU A 145 11.51 -2.80 -10.02
CA LEU A 145 11.24 -4.04 -9.27
C LEU A 145 10.53 -3.74 -7.94
N ALA A 146 11.02 -2.75 -7.18
CA ALA A 146 10.42 -2.38 -5.90
C ALA A 146 8.96 -1.94 -6.05
N THR A 147 8.70 -1.06 -7.03
CA THR A 147 7.34 -0.58 -7.32
C THR A 147 6.45 -1.70 -7.86
N GLY A 148 6.98 -2.52 -8.79
CA GLY A 148 6.23 -3.64 -9.36
C GLY A 148 5.82 -4.68 -8.31
N LEU A 149 6.72 -5.04 -7.38
CA LEU A 149 6.41 -5.93 -6.26
C LEU A 149 5.33 -5.36 -5.34
N ALA A 150 5.40 -4.06 -5.05
CA ALA A 150 4.41 -3.40 -4.22
C ALA A 150 3.01 -3.42 -4.86
N ILE A 151 2.90 -3.03 -6.13
CA ILE A 151 1.63 -3.02 -6.88
C ILE A 151 1.09 -4.44 -7.06
N MET A 152 1.97 -5.39 -7.44
CA MET A 152 1.61 -6.80 -7.59
C MET A 152 1.08 -7.39 -6.28
N GLY A 153 1.73 -7.08 -5.14
CA GLY A 153 1.28 -7.56 -3.84
C GLY A 153 -0.10 -7.04 -3.49
N PHE A 154 -0.34 -5.76 -3.66
CA PHE A 154 -1.63 -5.15 -3.34
C PHE A 154 -2.74 -5.61 -4.29
N GLY A 155 -2.53 -5.53 -5.61
CA GLY A 155 -3.50 -6.01 -6.60
C GLY A 155 -3.69 -7.53 -6.60
N GLY A 156 -2.61 -8.29 -6.35
CA GLY A 156 -2.63 -9.75 -6.27
C GLY A 156 -3.33 -10.30 -5.03
N GLY A 157 -3.57 -9.49 -4.00
CA GLY A 157 -4.31 -9.88 -2.81
C GLY A 157 -5.69 -10.46 -3.12
N ALA A 158 -6.38 -9.88 -4.10
CA ALA A 158 -7.70 -10.37 -4.53
C ALA A 158 -7.66 -11.77 -5.13
N LEU A 159 -6.58 -12.16 -5.84
CA LEU A 159 -6.46 -13.50 -6.43
C LEU A 159 -6.48 -14.61 -5.38
N ILE A 160 -5.92 -14.34 -4.21
CA ILE A 160 -5.90 -15.28 -3.08
C ILE A 160 -7.14 -15.11 -2.23
N ALA A 161 -7.50 -13.86 -1.93
CA ALA A 161 -8.60 -13.57 -1.00
C ALA A 161 -9.98 -13.92 -1.58
N SER A 162 -10.22 -13.80 -2.89
CA SER A 162 -11.51 -14.11 -3.48
C SER A 162 -11.88 -15.60 -3.34
N PRO A 163 -11.07 -16.56 -3.80
CA PRO A 163 -11.41 -17.98 -3.62
C PRO A 163 -11.41 -18.38 -2.15
N ALA A 164 -10.49 -17.86 -1.34
CA ALA A 164 -10.45 -18.15 0.10
C ALA A 164 -11.72 -17.65 0.81
N SER A 165 -12.20 -16.46 0.50
CA SER A 165 -13.42 -15.90 1.09
C SER A 165 -14.66 -16.69 0.67
N ASN A 166 -14.78 -17.07 -0.61
CA ASN A 166 -15.87 -17.93 -1.07
C ASN A 166 -15.89 -19.28 -0.36
N SER A 167 -14.72 -19.93 -0.27
CA SER A 167 -14.60 -21.22 0.41
C SER A 167 -14.95 -21.13 1.89
N LEU A 168 -14.54 -20.05 2.58
CA LEU A 168 -14.87 -19.82 3.98
C LEU A 168 -16.37 -19.56 4.17
N MET A 169 -16.99 -18.73 3.32
CA MET A 169 -18.44 -18.49 3.38
C MET A 169 -19.23 -19.77 3.13
N ALA A 170 -18.85 -20.56 2.13
CA ALA A 170 -19.49 -21.86 1.86
C ALA A 170 -19.31 -22.85 3.02
N PHE A 171 -18.14 -22.89 3.61
CA PHE A 171 -17.85 -23.76 4.76
C PHE A 171 -18.69 -23.41 6.01
N PHE A 172 -18.78 -22.11 6.35
CA PHE A 172 -19.53 -21.65 7.51
C PHE A 172 -21.04 -21.54 7.24
N GLY A 173 -21.43 -21.27 5.99
CA GLY A 173 -22.83 -21.14 5.59
C GLY A 173 -23.51 -22.46 5.27
N GLY A 174 -22.74 -23.53 5.04
CA GLY A 174 -23.25 -24.86 4.77
C GLY A 174 -23.55 -25.17 3.31
N GLY A 175 -23.23 -24.26 2.37
CA GLY A 175 -23.44 -24.46 0.93
C GLY A 175 -22.94 -23.35 0.05
N SER A 176 -23.34 -23.35 -1.21
CA SER A 176 -22.89 -22.39 -2.23
C SER A 176 -23.98 -21.43 -2.74
N GLU A 177 -25.19 -21.59 -2.26
CA GLU A 177 -26.32 -20.70 -2.54
C GLU A 177 -26.09 -19.33 -1.87
N THR A 178 -26.61 -18.25 -2.46
CA THR A 178 -26.37 -16.87 -1.94
C THR A 178 -26.86 -16.71 -0.50
N SER A 179 -28.00 -17.26 -0.15
CA SER A 179 -28.53 -17.24 1.21
C SER A 179 -27.69 -18.04 2.21
N GLU A 180 -27.14 -19.16 1.78
CA GLU A 180 -26.21 -19.97 2.59
C GLU A 180 -24.88 -19.22 2.79
N LEU A 181 -24.33 -18.61 1.73
CA LEU A 181 -23.14 -17.77 1.82
C LEU A 181 -23.35 -16.59 2.76
N ALA A 182 -24.55 -15.98 2.75
CA ALA A 182 -24.91 -14.89 3.65
C ALA A 182 -24.87 -15.31 5.14
N ASN A 183 -25.30 -16.53 5.47
CA ASN A 183 -25.21 -17.09 6.82
C ASN A 183 -23.76 -17.27 7.29
N GLY A 184 -22.82 -17.53 6.37
CA GLY A 184 -21.40 -17.69 6.65
C GLY A 184 -20.60 -16.39 6.76
N LEU A 185 -21.20 -15.22 6.43
CA LEU A 185 -20.52 -13.93 6.40
C LEU A 185 -19.82 -13.56 7.74
N PRO A 186 -20.51 -13.59 8.90
CA PRO A 186 -19.92 -13.12 10.14
C PRO A 186 -18.68 -13.93 10.54
N GLN A 187 -18.76 -15.27 10.42
CA GLN A 187 -17.66 -16.17 10.74
C GLN A 187 -16.49 -16.01 9.76
N THR A 188 -16.80 -15.75 8.49
CA THR A 188 -15.78 -15.48 7.47
C THR A 188 -15.04 -14.18 7.77
N PHE A 189 -15.74 -13.09 8.09
CA PHE A 189 -15.11 -11.82 8.46
C PHE A 189 -14.26 -11.96 9.71
N LEU A 190 -14.74 -12.69 10.73
CA LEU A 190 -13.97 -12.97 11.93
C LEU A 190 -12.70 -13.78 11.66
N THR A 191 -12.82 -14.83 10.85
CA THR A 191 -11.68 -15.69 10.47
C THR A 191 -10.64 -14.89 9.68
N LEU A 192 -11.07 -14.06 8.73
CA LEU A 192 -10.19 -13.18 7.98
C LEU A 192 -9.52 -12.13 8.89
N ALA A 193 -10.23 -11.57 9.87
CA ALA A 193 -9.65 -10.65 10.84
C ALA A 193 -8.48 -11.29 11.60
N ILE A 194 -8.67 -12.52 12.10
CA ILE A 194 -7.64 -13.26 12.83
C ILE A 194 -6.47 -13.61 11.90
N LEU A 195 -6.77 -14.11 10.70
CA LEU A 195 -5.73 -14.45 9.72
C LEU A 195 -4.86 -13.23 9.36
N TYR A 196 -5.49 -12.09 9.07
CA TYR A 196 -4.76 -10.87 8.72
C TYR A 196 -4.00 -10.30 9.92
N LEU A 197 -4.53 -10.43 11.14
CA LEU A 197 -3.78 -10.07 12.35
C LEU A 197 -2.46 -10.83 12.43
N VAL A 198 -2.50 -12.14 12.23
CA VAL A 198 -1.29 -12.99 12.30
C VAL A 198 -0.32 -12.64 11.16
N VAL A 199 -0.80 -12.56 9.93
CA VAL A 199 0.05 -12.30 8.75
C VAL A 199 0.69 -10.91 8.82
N ILE A 200 -0.07 -9.88 9.19
CA ILE A 200 0.45 -8.51 9.30
C ILE A 200 1.41 -8.39 10.48
N ALA A 201 1.13 -9.04 11.61
CA ALA A 201 2.04 -9.07 12.76
C ALA A 201 3.38 -9.73 12.40
N LEU A 202 3.37 -10.87 11.72
CA LEU A 202 4.58 -11.54 11.24
C LEU A 202 5.33 -10.69 10.20
N GLY A 203 4.61 -10.06 9.27
CA GLY A 203 5.18 -9.15 8.28
C GLY A 203 5.84 -7.93 8.94
N ALA A 204 5.17 -7.30 9.90
CA ALA A 204 5.69 -6.18 10.66
C ALA A 204 6.93 -6.56 11.51
N TYR A 205 6.96 -7.79 12.03
CA TYR A 205 8.12 -8.32 12.75
C TYR A 205 9.32 -8.50 11.82
N ALA A 206 9.11 -9.08 10.65
CA ALA A 206 10.17 -9.41 9.70
C ALA A 206 10.77 -8.18 9.02
N ILE A 207 10.01 -7.10 8.87
CA ILE A 207 10.44 -5.92 8.12
C ILE A 207 11.47 -5.10 8.88
N ARG A 208 12.52 -4.64 8.15
CA ARG A 208 13.61 -3.83 8.69
C ARG A 208 13.98 -2.72 7.70
N LEU A 209 14.55 -1.62 8.24
CA LEU A 209 15.13 -0.55 7.44
C LEU A 209 16.62 -0.87 7.13
N PRO A 210 17.13 -0.47 5.97
CA PRO A 210 18.55 -0.59 5.68
C PRO A 210 19.37 0.29 6.65
N HIS A 211 20.60 -0.18 6.96
CA HIS A 211 21.56 0.62 7.72
C HIS A 211 21.88 1.91 6.95
N PRO A 212 22.12 3.06 7.60
CA PRO A 212 22.44 4.32 6.91
C PRO A 212 23.60 4.24 5.93
N ASP A 213 24.60 3.43 6.24
CA ASP A 213 25.80 3.20 5.41
C ASP A 213 25.61 2.04 4.41
N TRP A 214 24.46 1.38 4.42
CA TRP A 214 24.22 0.25 3.54
C TRP A 214 24.09 0.72 2.08
N ARG A 215 24.80 0.05 1.18
CA ARG A 215 24.73 0.28 -0.26
C ARG A 215 24.65 -1.04 -1.00
N PRO A 216 23.88 -1.10 -2.11
CA PRO A 216 23.83 -2.29 -2.95
C PRO A 216 25.21 -2.58 -3.54
N LYS A 217 25.65 -3.84 -3.53
CA LYS A 217 26.90 -4.26 -4.16
C LYS A 217 26.80 -4.00 -5.68
N GLY A 218 27.81 -3.31 -6.24
CA GLY A 218 27.88 -3.03 -7.69
C GLY A 218 27.32 -1.70 -8.14
N THR A 219 26.83 -0.85 -7.24
CA THR A 219 26.38 0.49 -7.61
C THR A 219 27.56 1.45 -7.55
N THR A 220 28.22 1.69 -8.69
CA THR A 220 29.05 2.86 -8.88
C THR A 220 28.16 4.09 -8.65
N THR A 221 28.62 4.96 -7.79
CA THR A 221 27.99 6.18 -7.29
C THR A 221 27.09 6.87 -8.31
N ARG A 222 25.81 6.52 -8.42
CA ARG A 222 24.84 7.52 -8.84
C ARG A 222 24.73 8.51 -7.70
N ARG A 223 25.13 9.75 -7.98
CA ARG A 223 24.96 10.88 -7.07
C ARG A 223 23.57 10.82 -6.45
N PRO A 224 23.42 11.11 -5.15
CA PRO A 224 22.10 11.24 -4.56
C PRO A 224 21.29 12.19 -5.44
N TRP A 225 20.01 11.94 -5.58
CA TRP A 225 19.02 12.87 -6.14
C TRP A 225 18.89 14.08 -5.20
N THR A 226 20.02 14.71 -4.88
CA THR A 226 20.04 16.05 -4.37
C THR A 226 19.77 16.91 -5.57
N SER A 227 18.57 17.43 -5.64
CA SER A 227 18.20 18.56 -6.46
C SER A 227 19.34 19.60 -6.44
N SER A 228 20.28 19.47 -7.36
CA SER A 228 21.19 20.57 -7.65
C SER A 228 20.45 21.63 -8.49
N CYS A 229 19.31 22.05 -7.98
CA CYS A 229 18.79 23.37 -8.29
C CYS A 229 19.69 24.36 -7.54
N ARG A 230 20.89 24.58 -8.05
CA ARG A 230 21.63 25.79 -7.70
C ARG A 230 20.82 26.98 -8.21
N PRO A 231 20.46 27.94 -7.36
CA PRO A 231 20.01 29.23 -7.84
C PRO A 231 21.12 29.73 -8.78
N ARG A 232 20.79 29.95 -10.03
CA ARG A 232 21.70 30.61 -10.96
C ARG A 232 21.98 31.96 -10.35
N ALA A 233 23.22 32.21 -9.94
CA ALA A 233 23.65 33.53 -9.54
C ALA A 233 23.20 34.50 -10.64
N ALA A 234 22.42 35.50 -10.23
CA ALA A 234 21.96 36.54 -11.14
C ALA A 234 23.20 37.18 -11.76
N SER A 235 23.41 36.98 -13.06
CA SER A 235 24.40 37.74 -13.83
C SER A 235 23.98 39.20 -13.78
N PRO A 236 24.91 40.13 -13.49
CA PRO A 236 24.58 41.55 -13.46
C PRO A 236 24.02 41.99 -14.84
N PRO A 237 23.06 42.92 -14.85
CA PRO A 237 22.44 43.38 -16.09
C PRO A 237 23.46 44.20 -16.92
N THR A 238 24.04 43.59 -17.96
CA THR A 238 24.63 44.36 -19.02
C THR A 238 23.52 44.96 -19.88
N GLY A 239 23.41 46.29 -19.84
CA GLY A 239 22.34 47.01 -20.51
C GLY A 239 22.27 46.84 -22.00
N ARG A 240 21.10 46.70 -22.54
CA ARG A 240 20.44 47.43 -23.63
C ARG A 240 19.18 46.71 -24.12
N SER A 241 18.11 47.51 -24.09
CA SER A 241 16.94 47.52 -24.95
C SER A 241 16.04 46.28 -25.10
N GLY A 242 14.83 46.34 -24.51
CA GLY A 242 13.62 46.25 -25.30
C GLY A 242 13.11 44.88 -25.69
N ARG A 243 12.36 44.25 -24.78
CA ARG A 243 11.02 43.71 -25.00
C ARG A 243 10.53 43.05 -23.72
N ARG A 244 9.40 43.51 -23.24
CA ARG A 244 8.64 42.85 -22.14
C ARG A 244 8.13 41.51 -22.72
N SER A 245 8.58 40.40 -22.17
CA SER A 245 7.88 39.13 -22.23
C SER A 245 7.64 38.68 -20.79
N SER A 246 6.38 38.56 -20.49
CA SER A 246 5.77 38.11 -19.23
C SER A 246 6.38 36.83 -18.72
N GLY A 247 6.63 36.84 -17.39
CA GLY A 247 7.36 35.86 -16.64
C GLY A 247 6.90 34.42 -16.76
N CYS A 248 7.88 33.58 -16.96
CA CYS A 248 7.84 32.22 -16.47
C CYS A 248 9.02 32.06 -15.51
N CYS A 249 8.74 31.66 -14.28
CA CYS A 249 9.74 31.28 -13.28
C CYS A 249 10.70 30.26 -13.91
N GLY A 250 11.93 30.71 -14.16
CA GLY A 250 12.96 29.91 -14.84
C GLY A 250 13.50 28.80 -13.94
N TRP A 251 12.96 27.62 -14.05
CA TRP A 251 13.58 26.37 -13.64
C TRP A 251 14.13 25.70 -14.88
N SER A 252 15.40 25.92 -15.20
CA SER A 252 16.07 25.14 -16.24
C SER A 252 16.71 23.90 -15.60
N CYS A 253 16.02 22.76 -15.67
CA CYS A 253 16.64 21.47 -15.50
C CYS A 253 17.36 21.13 -16.81
N SER A 254 18.69 21.17 -16.83
CA SER A 254 19.45 20.62 -17.95
C SER A 254 19.46 19.10 -17.86
N PRO A 255 18.87 18.35 -18.79
CA PRO A 255 19.06 16.91 -18.89
C PRO A 255 20.43 16.65 -19.50
N THR A 256 21.44 16.38 -18.69
CA THR A 256 22.65 15.71 -19.19
C THR A 256 22.34 14.20 -19.26
N SER A 257 21.57 13.83 -20.26
CA SER A 257 21.51 12.47 -20.78
C SER A 257 22.39 12.42 -22.05
N PRO A 258 23.34 11.49 -22.16
CA PRO A 258 23.95 11.23 -23.44
C PRO A 258 22.88 10.69 -24.41
N PRO A 259 22.95 10.98 -25.72
CA PRO A 259 21.99 10.46 -26.68
C PRO A 259 22.12 8.93 -26.71
N VAL A 260 21.06 8.24 -26.30
CA VAL A 260 20.89 6.82 -26.60
C VAL A 260 20.51 6.76 -28.08
N SER A 261 21.48 6.54 -28.93
CA SER A 261 21.25 6.17 -30.31
C SER A 261 20.73 4.74 -30.37
N ALA A 262 19.45 4.57 -30.13
CA ALA A 262 18.74 3.33 -30.42
C ALA A 262 18.41 3.31 -31.90
N SER A 263 19.31 2.78 -32.72
CA SER A 263 19.03 2.41 -34.11
C SER A 263 18.13 1.16 -34.10
N TRP A 264 16.84 1.35 -34.14
CA TRP A 264 15.89 0.28 -34.45
C TRP A 264 15.97 0.01 -35.96
N ARG A 265 16.82 -0.92 -36.38
CA ARG A 265 16.73 -1.51 -37.72
C ARG A 265 15.65 -2.58 -37.69
N MET A 266 14.56 -2.34 -38.39
CA MET A 266 13.59 -3.41 -38.71
C MET A 266 14.27 -4.39 -39.70
N PRO A 267 14.06 -5.71 -39.57
CA PRO A 267 14.49 -6.66 -40.59
C PRO A 267 13.65 -6.47 -41.87
N PRO A 268 14.21 -6.70 -43.07
CA PRO A 268 13.43 -6.64 -44.29
C PRO A 268 12.45 -7.80 -44.38
N ARG A 269 11.31 -7.56 -45.03
CA ARG A 269 10.26 -8.55 -45.31
C ARG A 269 10.76 -9.63 -46.27
#